data_6e05f719eabd75bdcd62cb056d8d3ae8
#
_entry.id   6e05f719eabd75bdcd62cb056d8d3ae8
#
_cell.length_a   1.000
_cell.length_b   1.000
_cell.length_c   1.000
_cell.angle_alpha   90.00
_cell.angle_beta   90.00
_cell.angle_gamma   90.00
#
_symmetry.space_group_name_H-M   'P 1'
#
loop_
_entity.id
_entity.type
_entity.pdbx_description
1 polymer ?
#
loop_
_entity_poly.entity_id
_entity_poly.type
_entity_poly.pdbx_seq_one_letter_code
_entity_poly.pdbx_strand_id
1 'polypeptide(L)'
;MPVQLPCRNWICAAIGKIEADFNRSADTHLLKLDLPHLDGVDVYLKDESTHPSGSLKHRLARSLMLYGICSGWVREGAPVVEASSGSTAISEAYFARLLGLPFIAVAPKTTAPKKLEEIEFLGGRVHLVENASQIYAEAQALADRLGGHYLDQFTHAERATDWRGNNNIAESLFSQMAREPHPTPRWVVVGAGTGGTSATIGRFIRYNTCYAGATQLCVVDPENSAFFDHYAAGASPVDLPPGRVEGIGRPRVEPSFLPTVVDRMVRVPDAASFAAARWLSKLLGRRVGTSTGTNMIGVLTLAHEMQARGEKGSIVSLVCDSGERYMDTLFDDAWIARQGLDLAPWTAQLEAGALRAQLESAAR
;
A
#
# COMPACT_ATOMS: atom_id res chain seq x y z
N MET A 1 0.69 -21.72 32.04
CA MET A 1 0.27 -22.84 31.17
C MET A 1 1.47 -23.29 30.37
N PRO A 2 1.70 -24.59 30.10
CA PRO A 2 2.78 -25.02 29.24
C PRO A 2 2.57 -24.43 27.84
N VAL A 3 3.62 -23.85 27.26
CA VAL A 3 3.61 -23.35 25.88
C VAL A 3 3.39 -24.53 24.95
N GLN A 4 2.23 -24.59 24.30
CA GLN A 4 1.93 -25.63 23.32
C GLN A 4 2.74 -25.35 22.07
N LEU A 5 3.74 -26.16 21.78
CA LEU A 5 4.56 -26.02 20.57
C LEU A 5 3.69 -26.26 19.33
N PRO A 6 3.83 -25.44 18.27
CA PRO A 6 3.11 -25.63 17.02
C PRO A 6 3.42 -26.99 16.40
N CYS A 7 2.40 -27.63 15.81
CA CYS A 7 2.57 -28.86 15.06
C CYS A 7 3.41 -28.61 13.81
N ARG A 8 4.63 -29.12 13.71
CA ARG A 8 5.53 -28.94 12.57
C ARG A 8 4.94 -29.42 11.24
N ASN A 9 4.12 -30.47 11.28
CA ASN A 9 3.45 -30.97 10.07
C ASN A 9 2.45 -29.97 9.53
N TRP A 10 1.68 -29.33 10.42
CA TRP A 10 0.75 -28.26 10.03
C TRP A 10 1.53 -27.03 9.48
N ILE A 11 2.63 -26.62 10.14
CA ILE A 11 3.48 -25.52 9.65
C ILE A 11 3.94 -25.79 8.20
N CYS A 12 4.50 -26.97 7.93
CA CYS A 12 4.94 -27.36 6.59
C CYS A 12 3.78 -27.35 5.59
N ALA A 13 2.63 -27.87 5.96
CA ALA A 13 1.44 -27.88 5.11
C ALA A 13 0.90 -26.47 4.85
N ALA A 14 0.87 -25.59 5.85
CA ALA A 14 0.42 -24.21 5.73
C ALA A 14 1.34 -23.38 4.81
N ILE A 15 2.65 -23.45 5.05
CA ILE A 15 3.65 -22.80 4.18
C ILE A 15 3.54 -23.33 2.75
N GLY A 16 3.45 -24.65 2.57
CA GLY A 16 3.30 -25.26 1.25
C GLY A 16 2.06 -24.78 0.51
N LYS A 17 0.92 -24.56 1.19
CA LYS A 17 -0.30 -24.01 0.58
C LYS A 17 -0.10 -22.56 0.14
N ILE A 18 0.51 -21.71 0.97
CA ILE A 18 0.75 -20.29 0.66
C ILE A 18 1.72 -20.18 -0.54
N GLU A 19 2.82 -20.92 -0.50
CA GLU A 19 3.82 -20.89 -1.58
C GLU A 19 3.27 -21.46 -2.89
N ALA A 20 2.48 -22.54 -2.83
CA ALA A 20 1.83 -23.09 -4.01
C ALA A 20 0.82 -22.11 -4.62
N ASP A 21 0.03 -21.42 -3.80
CA ASP A 21 -0.93 -20.40 -4.25
C ASP A 21 -0.22 -19.27 -4.98
N PHE A 22 0.82 -18.75 -4.36
CA PHE A 22 1.65 -17.68 -4.92
C PHE A 22 2.32 -18.08 -6.25
N ASN A 23 2.85 -19.30 -6.36
CA ASN A 23 3.55 -19.77 -7.55
C ASN A 23 2.64 -20.24 -8.69
N ARG A 24 1.30 -20.18 -8.54
CA ARG A 24 0.36 -20.49 -9.62
C ARG A 24 0.22 -19.38 -10.65
N SER A 25 0.71 -18.19 -10.37
CA SER A 25 0.72 -17.06 -11.31
C SER A 25 2.15 -16.65 -11.68
N ALA A 26 2.29 -15.99 -12.84
CA ALA A 26 3.59 -15.51 -13.30
C ALA A 26 4.09 -14.28 -12.53
N ASP A 27 3.28 -13.54 -11.89
CA ASP A 27 3.46 -12.27 -11.16
C ASP A 27 2.50 -11.18 -11.69
N THR A 28 2.46 -10.05 -10.98
CA THR A 28 1.70 -8.87 -11.42
C THR A 28 2.40 -8.18 -12.60
N HIS A 29 1.63 -7.52 -13.46
CA HIS A 29 2.19 -6.87 -14.65
C HIS A 29 2.94 -5.58 -14.31
N LEU A 30 3.90 -5.23 -15.16
CA LEU A 30 4.49 -3.90 -15.25
C LEU A 30 3.88 -3.21 -16.48
N LEU A 31 3.19 -2.10 -16.25
CA LEU A 31 2.51 -1.33 -17.30
C LEU A 31 3.38 -0.12 -17.68
N LYS A 32 3.74 0.03 -18.94
CA LYS A 32 4.32 1.26 -19.45
C LYS A 32 3.21 2.25 -19.80
N LEU A 33 3.29 3.47 -19.29
CA LEU A 33 2.35 4.53 -19.63
C LEU A 33 2.82 5.26 -20.89
N ASP A 34 1.89 5.53 -21.80
CA ASP A 34 2.11 6.39 -22.95
C ASP A 34 1.83 7.85 -22.54
N LEU A 35 2.90 8.61 -22.27
CA LEU A 35 2.86 10.01 -21.85
C LEU A 35 3.74 10.85 -22.78
N PRO A 36 3.25 11.16 -24.00
CA PRO A 36 4.08 11.78 -25.06
C PRO A 36 4.62 13.16 -24.70
N HIS A 37 4.06 13.83 -23.69
CA HIS A 37 4.57 15.10 -23.18
C HIS A 37 5.80 14.96 -22.25
N LEU A 38 6.16 13.73 -21.85
CA LEU A 38 7.33 13.45 -21.02
C LEU A 38 8.50 12.92 -21.87
N ASP A 39 9.10 13.81 -22.68
CA ASP A 39 10.24 13.42 -23.53
C ASP A 39 11.44 12.97 -22.70
N GLY A 40 11.95 11.77 -23.03
CA GLY A 40 13.11 11.16 -22.37
C GLY A 40 12.84 10.58 -20.98
N VAL A 41 11.61 10.64 -20.46
CA VAL A 41 11.23 10.05 -19.17
C VAL A 41 10.16 8.97 -19.36
N ASP A 42 10.53 7.72 -19.18
CA ASP A 42 9.61 6.59 -19.21
C ASP A 42 8.92 6.42 -17.86
N VAL A 43 7.60 6.22 -17.85
CA VAL A 43 6.82 5.98 -16.63
C VAL A 43 6.21 4.58 -16.64
N TYR A 44 6.40 3.86 -15.55
CA TYR A 44 5.89 2.50 -15.37
C TYR A 44 5.05 2.38 -14.11
N LEU A 45 4.02 1.52 -14.17
CA LEU A 45 3.20 1.18 -13.02
C LEU A 45 3.21 -0.34 -12.79
N LYS A 46 3.66 -0.78 -11.64
CA LYS A 46 3.53 -2.16 -11.19
C LYS A 46 2.10 -2.41 -10.73
N ASP A 47 1.41 -3.32 -11.40
CA ASP A 47 -0.03 -3.52 -11.23
C ASP A 47 -0.39 -4.49 -10.11
N GLU A 48 -0.37 -4.01 -8.89
CA GLU A 48 -0.70 -4.81 -7.71
C GLU A 48 -2.23 -5.01 -7.50
N SER A 49 -3.07 -4.40 -8.34
CA SER A 49 -4.52 -4.58 -8.27
C SER A 49 -5.00 -5.94 -8.80
N THR A 50 -4.13 -6.66 -9.51
CA THR A 50 -4.45 -7.96 -10.12
C THR A 50 -4.23 -9.16 -9.20
N HIS A 51 -3.79 -8.94 -7.98
CA HIS A 51 -3.76 -10.00 -6.97
C HIS A 51 -5.17 -10.56 -6.68
N PRO A 52 -5.28 -11.82 -6.25
CA PRO A 52 -6.58 -12.44 -5.90
C PRO A 52 -7.42 -11.63 -4.91
N SER A 53 -6.80 -10.89 -4.00
CA SER A 53 -7.48 -9.98 -3.06
C SER A 53 -7.61 -8.54 -3.57
N GLY A 54 -7.25 -8.26 -4.82
CA GLY A 54 -7.47 -7.00 -5.52
C GLY A 54 -6.60 -5.82 -5.09
N SER A 55 -5.50 -6.04 -4.39
CA SER A 55 -4.61 -4.95 -3.94
C SER A 55 -3.20 -5.40 -3.57
N LEU A 56 -2.29 -4.44 -3.47
CA LEU A 56 -0.91 -4.63 -2.97
C LEU A 56 -0.84 -5.24 -1.55
N LYS A 57 -1.92 -5.15 -0.78
CA LYS A 57 -1.97 -5.73 0.58
C LYS A 57 -1.93 -7.25 0.56
N HIS A 58 -2.16 -7.87 -0.58
CA HIS A 58 -1.98 -9.32 -0.76
C HIS A 58 -0.56 -9.77 -0.43
N ARG A 59 0.48 -9.02 -0.88
CA ARG A 59 1.87 -9.31 -0.52
C ARG A 59 2.14 -9.14 0.97
N LEU A 60 1.57 -8.09 1.57
CA LEU A 60 1.72 -7.86 3.01
C LEU A 60 1.05 -8.97 3.82
N ALA A 61 -0.18 -9.34 3.49
CA ALA A 61 -0.92 -10.39 4.19
C ALA A 61 -0.19 -11.75 4.09
N ARG A 62 0.34 -12.10 2.89
CA ARG A 62 1.21 -13.27 2.73
C ARG A 62 2.39 -13.23 3.69
N SER A 63 3.09 -12.10 3.75
CA SER A 63 4.28 -11.94 4.59
C SER A 63 3.95 -12.04 6.08
N LEU A 64 2.86 -11.39 6.53
CA LEU A 64 2.42 -11.44 7.93
C LEU A 64 1.99 -12.85 8.35
N MET A 65 1.27 -13.56 7.49
CA MET A 65 0.88 -14.96 7.75
C MET A 65 2.12 -15.87 7.87
N LEU A 66 3.05 -15.79 6.91
CA LEU A 66 4.30 -16.57 6.96
C LEU A 66 5.11 -16.22 8.20
N TYR A 67 5.23 -14.94 8.52
CA TYR A 67 5.96 -14.47 9.69
C TYR A 67 5.35 -15.01 10.99
N GLY A 68 4.02 -14.91 11.12
CA GLY A 68 3.31 -15.44 12.29
C GLY A 68 3.37 -16.96 12.42
N ILE A 69 3.27 -17.71 11.31
CA ILE A 69 3.39 -19.17 11.28
C ILE A 69 4.82 -19.61 11.65
N CYS A 70 5.83 -19.02 11.03
CA CYS A 70 7.22 -19.37 11.29
C CYS A 70 7.68 -18.97 12.69
N SER A 71 7.09 -17.92 13.28
CA SER A 71 7.30 -17.50 14.67
C SER A 71 6.53 -18.33 15.68
N GLY A 72 5.65 -19.25 15.23
CA GLY A 72 4.82 -20.07 16.11
C GLY A 72 3.64 -19.32 16.75
N TRP A 73 3.34 -18.14 16.27
CA TRP A 73 2.23 -17.31 16.78
C TRP A 73 0.90 -17.69 16.13
N VAL A 74 0.88 -17.89 14.81
CA VAL A 74 -0.28 -18.43 14.10
C VAL A 74 -0.23 -19.95 14.18
N ARG A 75 -1.32 -20.54 14.67
CA ARG A 75 -1.39 -21.98 14.98
C ARG A 75 -2.62 -22.60 14.34
N GLU A 76 -2.56 -23.90 14.13
CA GLU A 76 -3.67 -24.69 13.58
C GLU A 76 -4.96 -24.48 14.39
N GLY A 77 -6.05 -24.14 13.70
CA GLY A 77 -7.37 -23.92 14.27
C GLY A 77 -7.51 -22.67 15.15
N ALA A 78 -6.43 -21.98 15.49
CA ALA A 78 -6.49 -20.75 16.27
C ALA A 78 -6.93 -19.56 15.40
N PRO A 79 -7.76 -18.63 15.93
CA PRO A 79 -8.19 -17.48 15.16
C PRO A 79 -7.05 -16.49 14.92
N VAL A 80 -7.10 -15.87 13.74
CA VAL A 80 -6.26 -14.75 13.34
C VAL A 80 -7.09 -13.48 13.43
N VAL A 81 -6.54 -12.42 14.00
CA VAL A 81 -7.23 -11.15 14.24
C VAL A 81 -6.45 -10.02 13.57
N GLU A 82 -7.14 -9.04 12.98
CA GLU A 82 -6.52 -7.81 12.48
C GLU A 82 -7.38 -6.58 12.75
N ALA A 83 -6.74 -5.47 13.09
CA ALA A 83 -7.37 -4.15 13.25
C ALA A 83 -7.46 -3.44 11.89
N SER A 84 -8.39 -3.85 11.06
CA SER A 84 -8.59 -3.31 9.71
C SER A 84 -9.98 -3.60 9.19
N SER A 85 -10.53 -2.68 8.39
CA SER A 85 -11.75 -2.89 7.59
C SER A 85 -11.49 -2.74 6.08
N GLY A 86 -10.25 -2.57 5.68
CA GLY A 86 -9.86 -2.31 4.29
C GLY A 86 -9.14 -3.48 3.62
N SER A 87 -8.36 -3.15 2.61
CA SER A 87 -7.64 -4.12 1.76
C SER A 87 -6.77 -5.10 2.52
N THR A 88 -6.24 -4.73 3.70
CA THR A 88 -5.46 -5.65 4.53
C THR A 88 -6.35 -6.76 5.09
N ALA A 89 -7.48 -6.41 5.73
CA ALA A 89 -8.41 -7.40 6.28
C ALA A 89 -8.93 -8.36 5.19
N ILE A 90 -9.23 -7.84 3.99
CA ILE A 90 -9.64 -8.66 2.84
C ILE A 90 -8.54 -9.63 2.43
N SER A 91 -7.29 -9.15 2.35
CA SER A 91 -6.16 -10.00 1.97
C SER A 91 -5.83 -11.05 3.02
N GLU A 92 -5.95 -10.71 4.30
CA GLU A 92 -5.74 -11.65 5.41
C GLU A 92 -6.86 -12.67 5.52
N ALA A 93 -8.12 -12.27 5.30
CA ALA A 93 -9.24 -13.19 5.19
C ALA A 93 -9.04 -14.22 4.07
N TYR A 94 -8.49 -13.78 2.91
CA TYR A 94 -8.12 -14.67 1.82
C TYR A 94 -7.13 -15.76 2.28
N PHE A 95 -6.03 -15.39 2.92
CA PHE A 95 -5.03 -16.36 3.39
C PHE A 95 -5.54 -17.22 4.55
N ALA A 96 -6.31 -16.65 5.47
CA ALA A 96 -6.94 -17.40 6.55
C ALA A 96 -7.88 -18.49 5.99
N ARG A 97 -8.72 -18.14 4.99
CA ARG A 97 -9.57 -19.10 4.27
C ARG A 97 -8.74 -20.20 3.59
N LEU A 98 -7.64 -19.84 2.91
CA LEU A 98 -6.73 -20.78 2.25
C LEU A 98 -6.18 -21.81 3.25
N LEU A 99 -5.90 -21.37 4.47
CA LEU A 99 -5.36 -22.21 5.55
C LEU A 99 -6.42 -22.93 6.39
N GLY A 100 -7.71 -22.59 6.23
CA GLY A 100 -8.80 -23.08 7.05
C GLY A 100 -8.78 -22.52 8.47
N LEU A 101 -8.27 -21.30 8.65
CA LEU A 101 -8.21 -20.60 9.94
C LEU A 101 -9.40 -19.65 10.08
N PRO A 102 -9.99 -19.51 11.30
CA PRO A 102 -10.90 -18.42 11.57
C PRO A 102 -10.20 -17.07 11.45
N PHE A 103 -10.83 -16.10 10.77
CA PHE A 103 -10.34 -14.72 10.67
C PHE A 103 -11.35 -13.74 11.25
N ILE A 104 -10.89 -12.77 12.04
CA ILE A 104 -11.72 -11.74 12.65
C ILE A 104 -11.12 -10.37 12.39
N ALA A 105 -11.81 -9.53 11.62
CA ALA A 105 -11.48 -8.13 11.43
C ALA A 105 -12.10 -7.28 12.54
N VAL A 106 -11.31 -6.47 13.22
CA VAL A 106 -11.80 -5.47 14.18
C VAL A 106 -11.94 -4.13 13.48
N ALA A 107 -13.15 -3.60 13.45
CA ALA A 107 -13.48 -2.41 12.67
C ALA A 107 -14.39 -1.44 13.45
N PRO A 108 -14.33 -0.13 13.18
CA PRO A 108 -15.28 0.82 13.73
C PRO A 108 -16.70 0.55 13.22
N LYS A 109 -17.72 0.78 14.04
CA LYS A 109 -19.13 0.69 13.65
C LYS A 109 -19.52 1.65 12.50
N THR A 110 -18.72 2.69 12.29
CA THR A 110 -18.89 3.65 11.19
C THR A 110 -18.39 3.13 9.85
N THR A 111 -17.81 1.93 9.80
CA THR A 111 -17.34 1.31 8.56
C THR A 111 -18.51 1.02 7.62
N ALA A 112 -18.35 1.40 6.34
CA ALA A 112 -19.36 1.17 5.32
C ALA A 112 -19.70 -0.34 5.19
N PRO A 113 -21.00 -0.73 5.16
CA PRO A 113 -21.41 -2.13 5.10
C PRO A 113 -20.76 -2.93 3.98
N LYS A 114 -20.63 -2.35 2.79
CA LYS A 114 -20.01 -2.99 1.63
C LYS A 114 -18.57 -3.47 1.90
N LYS A 115 -17.79 -2.76 2.71
CA LYS A 115 -16.43 -3.19 3.11
C LYS A 115 -16.46 -4.39 4.04
N LEU A 116 -17.47 -4.48 4.89
CA LEU A 116 -17.66 -5.61 5.80
C LEU A 116 -18.08 -6.84 5.01
N GLU A 117 -18.99 -6.70 4.04
CA GLU A 117 -19.44 -7.76 3.14
C GLU A 117 -18.29 -8.42 2.37
N GLU A 118 -17.29 -7.63 1.92
CA GLU A 118 -16.12 -8.20 1.22
C GLU A 118 -15.28 -9.12 2.14
N ILE A 119 -15.15 -8.76 3.42
CA ILE A 119 -14.44 -9.60 4.41
C ILE A 119 -15.25 -10.87 4.68
N GLU A 120 -16.56 -10.75 4.89
CA GLU A 120 -17.47 -11.87 5.15
C GLU A 120 -17.58 -12.82 3.95
N PHE A 121 -17.57 -12.29 2.72
CA PHE A 121 -17.55 -13.09 1.49
C PHE A 121 -16.34 -14.03 1.42
N LEU A 122 -15.20 -13.60 1.98
CA LEU A 122 -14.02 -14.45 2.11
C LEU A 122 -14.04 -15.38 3.33
N GLY A 123 -15.13 -15.39 4.08
CA GLY A 123 -15.30 -16.24 5.26
C GLY A 123 -14.76 -15.64 6.56
N GLY A 124 -14.33 -14.37 6.53
CA GLY A 124 -13.97 -13.63 7.74
C GLY A 124 -15.20 -13.24 8.55
N ARG A 125 -14.98 -12.92 9.81
CA ARG A 125 -15.98 -12.32 10.70
C ARG A 125 -15.57 -10.89 11.02
N VAL A 126 -16.56 -10.04 11.35
CA VAL A 126 -16.29 -8.66 11.75
C VAL A 126 -16.69 -8.46 13.20
N HIS A 127 -15.77 -7.91 13.99
CA HIS A 127 -16.00 -7.43 15.35
C HIS A 127 -16.03 -5.90 15.34
N LEU A 128 -17.20 -5.33 15.60
CA LEU A 128 -17.42 -3.88 15.53
C LEU A 128 -17.17 -3.22 16.88
N VAL A 129 -16.41 -2.11 16.87
CA VAL A 129 -16.14 -1.28 18.05
C VAL A 129 -16.75 0.11 17.92
N GLU A 130 -17.17 0.69 19.03
CA GLU A 130 -17.78 2.03 19.07
C GLU A 130 -16.76 3.12 18.74
N ASN A 131 -15.57 3.03 19.34
CA ASN A 131 -14.54 4.04 19.21
C ASN A 131 -13.39 3.55 18.31
N ALA A 132 -13.18 4.24 17.20
CA ALA A 132 -12.11 3.94 16.26
C ALA A 132 -10.69 3.98 16.87
N SER A 133 -10.46 4.75 17.95
CA SER A 133 -9.16 4.80 18.62
C SER A 133 -8.84 3.51 19.40
N GLN A 134 -9.83 2.68 19.68
CA GLN A 134 -9.68 1.44 20.47
C GLN A 134 -9.46 0.19 19.60
N ILE A 135 -9.50 0.29 18.28
CA ILE A 135 -9.44 -0.89 17.39
C ILE A 135 -8.22 -1.76 17.63
N TYR A 136 -7.06 -1.17 17.91
CA TYR A 136 -5.81 -1.91 18.13
C TYR A 136 -5.83 -2.65 19.48
N ALA A 137 -6.23 -1.95 20.53
CA ALA A 137 -6.34 -2.55 21.87
C ALA A 137 -7.39 -3.67 21.90
N GLU A 138 -8.53 -3.47 21.23
CA GLU A 138 -9.56 -4.49 21.14
C GLU A 138 -9.13 -5.67 20.28
N ALA A 139 -8.40 -5.47 19.19
CA ALA A 139 -7.85 -6.55 18.38
C ALA A 139 -6.89 -7.44 19.20
N GLN A 140 -6.00 -6.83 19.97
CA GLN A 140 -5.11 -7.57 20.87
C GLN A 140 -5.90 -8.32 21.96
N ALA A 141 -6.82 -7.63 22.65
CA ALA A 141 -7.62 -8.24 23.70
C ALA A 141 -8.50 -9.39 23.18
N LEU A 142 -9.04 -9.26 21.96
CA LEU A 142 -9.83 -10.30 21.31
C LEU A 142 -8.95 -11.52 20.96
N ALA A 143 -7.77 -11.30 20.41
CA ALA A 143 -6.82 -12.37 20.11
C ALA A 143 -6.44 -13.13 21.39
N ASP A 144 -6.10 -12.42 22.47
CA ASP A 144 -5.74 -13.02 23.75
C ASP A 144 -6.89 -13.83 24.33
N ARG A 145 -8.11 -13.28 24.33
CA ARG A 145 -9.33 -13.93 24.86
C ARG A 145 -9.66 -15.22 24.11
N LEU A 146 -9.43 -15.24 22.79
CA LEU A 146 -9.74 -16.40 21.94
C LEU A 146 -8.56 -17.37 21.80
N GLY A 147 -7.41 -17.09 22.39
CA GLY A 147 -6.20 -17.88 22.21
C GLY A 147 -5.65 -17.83 20.78
N GLY A 148 -5.95 -16.75 20.06
CA GLY A 148 -5.53 -16.50 18.70
C GLY A 148 -4.28 -15.63 18.58
N HIS A 149 -4.10 -15.01 17.41
CA HIS A 149 -2.99 -14.08 17.15
C HIS A 149 -3.47 -12.83 16.43
N TYR A 150 -3.08 -11.65 16.93
CA TYR A 150 -3.22 -10.36 16.25
C TYR A 150 -2.02 -10.13 15.36
N LEU A 151 -2.23 -10.01 14.03
CA LEU A 151 -1.16 -9.88 13.04
C LEU A 151 -0.42 -8.55 13.13
N ASP A 152 -1.11 -7.50 13.58
CA ASP A 152 -0.57 -6.15 13.81
C ASP A 152 0.28 -5.63 12.63
N GLN A 153 -0.40 -5.39 11.52
CA GLN A 153 0.22 -4.88 10.30
C GLN A 153 1.07 -3.63 10.51
N PHE A 154 0.68 -2.77 11.45
CA PHE A 154 1.35 -1.48 11.66
C PHE A 154 2.69 -1.64 12.37
N THR A 155 2.82 -2.63 13.24
CA THR A 155 4.06 -2.96 13.93
C THR A 155 4.94 -3.88 13.10
N HIS A 156 4.36 -4.82 12.35
CA HIS A 156 5.11 -5.91 11.75
C HIS A 156 5.34 -5.81 10.24
N ALA A 157 4.68 -4.89 9.51
CA ALA A 157 4.79 -4.82 8.05
C ALA A 157 6.23 -4.69 7.54
N GLU A 158 7.09 -3.92 8.21
CA GLU A 158 8.46 -3.68 7.78
C GLU A 158 9.41 -4.86 8.02
N ARG A 159 9.09 -5.71 9.02
CA ARG A 159 9.93 -6.86 9.42
C ARG A 159 9.41 -8.20 8.90
N ALA A 160 8.12 -8.32 8.66
CA ALA A 160 7.52 -9.53 8.15
C ALA A 160 7.89 -9.81 6.70
N THR A 161 8.16 -8.76 5.91
CA THR A 161 8.56 -8.90 4.51
C THR A 161 10.06 -9.17 4.42
N ASP A 162 10.42 -10.27 3.77
CA ASP A 162 11.82 -10.50 3.38
C ASP A 162 12.18 -9.57 2.22
N TRP A 163 12.78 -8.45 2.56
CA TRP A 163 13.14 -7.42 1.58
C TRP A 163 14.32 -7.79 0.68
N ARG A 164 15.04 -8.89 0.97
CA ARG A 164 16.17 -9.37 0.15
C ARG A 164 15.72 -10.25 -1.01
N GLY A 165 14.59 -10.92 -0.91
CA GLY A 165 14.14 -11.92 -1.87
C GLY A 165 12.71 -12.36 -1.62
N ASN A 166 12.40 -13.62 -1.97
CA ASN A 166 11.08 -14.23 -1.80
C ASN A 166 9.97 -13.53 -2.61
N ASN A 167 10.36 -13.05 -3.79
CA ASN A 167 9.49 -12.30 -4.70
C ASN A 167 8.71 -11.18 -4.00
N ASN A 168 9.42 -10.42 -3.16
CA ASN A 168 8.87 -9.19 -2.62
C ASN A 168 8.63 -8.16 -3.73
N ILE A 169 7.89 -7.09 -3.43
CA ILE A 169 7.51 -6.09 -4.42
C ILE A 169 8.71 -5.41 -5.10
N ALA A 170 9.81 -5.21 -4.37
CA ALA A 170 11.01 -4.58 -4.93
C ALA A 170 11.72 -5.54 -5.89
N GLU A 171 11.99 -6.78 -5.49
CA GLU A 171 12.60 -7.79 -6.35
C GLU A 171 11.79 -7.97 -7.64
N SER A 172 10.48 -8.13 -7.52
CA SER A 172 9.55 -8.26 -8.64
C SER A 172 9.63 -7.05 -9.60
N LEU A 173 9.55 -5.84 -9.06
CA LEU A 173 9.60 -4.59 -9.81
C LEU A 173 10.93 -4.45 -10.56
N PHE A 174 12.07 -4.58 -9.86
CA PHE A 174 13.39 -4.39 -10.45
C PHE A 174 13.74 -5.48 -11.47
N SER A 175 13.28 -6.73 -11.25
CA SER A 175 13.47 -7.82 -12.21
C SER A 175 12.73 -7.57 -13.53
N GLN A 176 11.55 -6.95 -13.49
CA GLN A 176 10.81 -6.58 -14.69
C GLN A 176 11.46 -5.36 -15.36
N MET A 177 11.84 -4.35 -14.58
CA MET A 177 12.52 -3.15 -15.10
C MET A 177 13.84 -3.47 -15.80
N ALA A 178 14.55 -4.51 -15.40
CA ALA A 178 15.82 -4.93 -15.99
C ALA A 178 15.75 -5.21 -17.52
N ARG A 179 14.56 -5.33 -18.08
CA ARG A 179 14.31 -5.56 -19.52
C ARG A 179 13.81 -4.34 -20.28
N GLU A 180 13.63 -3.22 -19.57
CA GLU A 180 13.14 -1.98 -20.14
C GLU A 180 14.27 -1.09 -20.67
N PRO A 181 14.00 -0.12 -21.57
CA PRO A 181 15.03 0.77 -22.15
C PRO A 181 15.85 1.54 -21.10
N HIS A 182 15.21 1.93 -19.99
CA HIS A 182 15.87 2.54 -18.82
C HIS A 182 15.73 1.60 -17.62
N PRO A 183 16.55 0.53 -17.53
CA PRO A 183 16.35 -0.59 -16.62
C PRO A 183 16.57 -0.25 -15.15
N THR A 184 17.32 0.81 -14.87
CA THR A 184 17.54 1.32 -13.52
C THR A 184 16.66 2.54 -13.30
N PRO A 185 15.55 2.44 -12.58
CA PRO A 185 14.68 3.58 -12.32
C PRO A 185 15.43 4.71 -11.62
N ARG A 186 15.26 5.96 -12.09
CA ARG A 186 15.75 7.13 -11.35
C ARG A 186 14.98 7.31 -10.05
N TRP A 187 13.69 7.07 -10.10
CA TRP A 187 12.79 7.15 -8.96
C TRP A 187 11.87 5.95 -8.86
N VAL A 188 11.65 5.49 -7.62
CA VAL A 188 10.49 4.67 -7.27
C VAL A 188 9.58 5.52 -6.40
N VAL A 189 8.28 5.64 -6.76
CA VAL A 189 7.30 6.49 -6.08
C VAL A 189 6.21 5.63 -5.46
N VAL A 190 6.01 5.73 -4.16
CA VAL A 190 4.98 4.97 -3.44
C VAL A 190 4.37 5.78 -2.31
N GLY A 191 3.11 5.50 -1.96
CA GLY A 191 2.50 6.00 -0.73
C GLY A 191 2.84 5.12 0.48
N ALA A 192 2.65 5.66 1.67
CA ALA A 192 2.80 4.93 2.93
C ALA A 192 1.48 4.87 3.70
N GLY A 193 1.02 3.65 4.02
CA GLY A 193 -0.05 3.39 4.98
C GLY A 193 0.53 2.78 6.26
N THR A 194 1.10 1.57 6.19
CA THR A 194 1.88 0.98 7.28
C THR A 194 3.36 1.41 7.23
N GLY A 195 3.86 1.77 6.05
CA GLY A 195 5.27 1.99 5.80
C GLY A 195 6.02 0.74 5.29
N GLY A 196 5.39 -0.43 5.30
CA GLY A 196 6.04 -1.70 4.90
C GLY A 196 6.55 -1.71 3.46
N THR A 197 5.79 -1.17 2.51
CA THR A 197 6.20 -1.09 1.09
C THR A 197 7.42 -0.18 0.90
N SER A 198 7.38 1.02 1.46
CA SER A 198 8.52 1.95 1.39
C SER A 198 9.75 1.42 2.10
N ALA A 199 9.59 0.75 3.26
CA ALA A 199 10.68 0.10 3.97
C ALA A 199 11.33 -1.02 3.13
N THR A 200 10.52 -1.87 2.50
CA THR A 200 10.98 -2.96 1.64
C THR A 200 11.77 -2.43 0.45
N ILE A 201 11.21 -1.47 -0.30
CA ILE A 201 11.83 -0.90 -1.49
C ILE A 201 13.11 -0.13 -1.12
N GLY A 202 13.06 0.71 -0.09
CA GLY A 202 14.21 1.50 0.32
C GLY A 202 15.38 0.66 0.82
N ARG A 203 15.11 -0.42 1.58
CA ARG A 203 16.15 -1.40 1.98
C ARG A 203 16.70 -2.16 0.77
N PHE A 204 15.83 -2.59 -0.16
CA PHE A 204 16.26 -3.30 -1.36
C PHE A 204 17.19 -2.45 -2.23
N ILE A 205 16.83 -1.18 -2.46
CA ILE A 205 17.67 -0.23 -3.22
C ILE A 205 19.05 -0.11 -2.56
N ARG A 206 19.11 0.10 -1.24
CA ARG A 206 20.38 0.27 -0.51
C ARG A 206 21.24 -0.99 -0.45
N TYR A 207 20.60 -2.14 -0.42
CA TYR A 207 21.28 -3.43 -0.40
C TYR A 207 21.93 -3.76 -1.74
N ASN A 208 21.29 -3.41 -2.85
CA ASN A 208 21.77 -3.71 -4.18
C ASN A 208 22.70 -2.61 -4.70
N THR A 209 23.98 -2.93 -4.81
CA THR A 209 25.04 -1.97 -5.24
C THR A 209 24.76 -1.37 -6.63
N CYS A 210 24.04 -2.08 -7.51
CA CYS A 210 23.62 -1.57 -8.82
C CYS A 210 22.60 -0.44 -8.73
N TYR A 211 21.83 -0.35 -7.65
CA TYR A 211 20.76 0.63 -7.49
C TYR A 211 21.08 1.72 -6.47
N ALA A 212 21.91 1.41 -5.46
CA ALA A 212 22.16 2.27 -4.30
C ALA A 212 22.61 3.71 -4.63
N GLY A 213 23.33 3.90 -5.74
CA GLY A 213 23.78 5.22 -6.20
C GLY A 213 22.96 5.81 -7.35
N ALA A 214 21.98 5.08 -7.88
CA ALA A 214 21.27 5.44 -9.10
C ALA A 214 19.76 5.65 -8.91
N THR A 215 19.16 4.87 -8.00
CA THR A 215 17.71 4.88 -7.75
C THR A 215 17.41 5.55 -6.42
N GLN A 216 16.43 6.43 -6.40
CA GLN A 216 15.92 7.10 -5.21
C GLN A 216 14.48 6.69 -4.92
N LEU A 217 14.12 6.63 -3.63
CA LEU A 217 12.76 6.37 -3.16
C LEU A 217 12.06 7.67 -2.79
N CYS A 218 10.96 7.96 -3.46
CA CYS A 218 10.05 9.04 -3.09
C CYS A 218 8.80 8.45 -2.43
N VAL A 219 8.45 8.96 -1.25
CA VAL A 219 7.18 8.63 -0.61
C VAL A 219 6.23 9.81 -0.76
N VAL A 220 5.04 9.55 -1.30
CA VAL A 220 3.95 10.53 -1.36
C VAL A 220 3.03 10.36 -0.17
N ASP A 221 2.60 11.47 0.40
CA ASP A 221 1.75 11.50 1.59
C ASP A 221 0.54 12.39 1.35
N PRO A 222 -0.71 11.94 1.59
CA PRO A 222 -1.89 12.77 1.40
C PRO A 222 -2.02 13.82 2.51
N GLU A 223 -2.96 14.74 2.33
CA GLU A 223 -3.38 15.65 3.40
C GLU A 223 -3.84 14.86 4.64
N ASN A 224 -3.73 15.49 5.80
CA ASN A 224 -4.14 14.91 7.08
C ASN A 224 -3.38 13.62 7.47
N SER A 225 -2.13 13.52 7.07
CA SER A 225 -1.21 12.44 7.44
C SER A 225 -0.02 12.96 8.25
N ALA A 226 0.42 12.18 9.22
CA ALA A 226 1.54 12.52 10.10
C ALA A 226 2.91 12.23 9.50
N PHE A 227 2.99 11.47 8.40
CA PHE A 227 4.28 10.97 7.91
C PHE A 227 5.17 12.08 7.33
N PHE A 228 4.59 13.01 6.57
CA PHE A 228 5.37 14.09 5.96
C PHE A 228 6.00 15.00 7.03
N ASP A 229 5.23 15.44 8.02
CA ASP A 229 5.74 16.31 9.10
C ASP A 229 6.79 15.61 9.94
N HIS A 230 6.60 14.30 10.19
CA HIS A 230 7.61 13.49 10.86
C HIS A 230 8.90 13.38 10.05
N TYR A 231 8.81 13.15 8.75
CA TYR A 231 9.97 13.06 7.87
C TYR A 231 10.72 14.40 7.78
N ALA A 232 9.99 15.49 7.55
CA ALA A 232 10.56 16.82 7.32
C ALA A 232 11.16 17.46 8.58
N ALA A 233 10.50 17.31 9.73
CA ALA A 233 10.83 18.03 10.94
C ALA A 233 10.92 17.18 12.22
N GLY A 234 10.75 15.86 12.13
CA GLY A 234 10.65 14.97 13.31
C GLY A 234 9.38 15.20 14.12
N ALA A 235 8.40 15.94 13.58
CA ALA A 235 7.16 16.25 14.27
C ALA A 235 6.25 15.03 14.36
N SER A 236 5.44 14.98 15.41
CA SER A 236 4.36 14.00 15.55
C SER A 236 3.06 14.78 15.74
N PRO A 237 2.40 15.19 14.65
CA PRO A 237 1.14 15.91 14.73
C PRO A 237 0.11 15.11 15.53
N VAL A 238 -0.71 15.81 16.29
CA VAL A 238 -1.83 15.26 17.06
C VAL A 238 -3.14 15.82 16.52
N ASP A 239 -4.22 15.08 16.72
CA ASP A 239 -5.59 15.51 16.36
C ASP A 239 -5.77 15.85 14.86
N LEU A 240 -5.08 15.15 13.98
CA LEU A 240 -5.30 15.30 12.54
C LEU A 240 -6.72 14.87 12.15
N PRO A 241 -7.38 15.62 11.24
CA PRO A 241 -8.64 15.19 10.67
C PRO A 241 -8.54 13.82 9.98
N PRO A 242 -9.63 13.08 9.84
CA PRO A 242 -9.62 11.83 9.08
C PRO A 242 -9.13 12.05 7.65
N GLY A 243 -8.22 11.19 7.19
CA GLY A 243 -7.78 11.18 5.80
C GLY A 243 -8.89 10.74 4.85
N ARG A 244 -8.95 11.33 3.65
CA ARG A 244 -9.91 10.98 2.59
C ARG A 244 -9.35 9.93 1.64
N VAL A 245 -8.03 9.89 1.49
CA VAL A 245 -7.34 8.90 0.65
C VAL A 245 -7.23 7.58 1.40
N GLU A 246 -7.85 6.54 0.84
CA GLU A 246 -7.81 5.22 1.47
C GLU A 246 -6.49 4.48 1.20
N GLY A 247 -6.05 3.70 2.18
CA GLY A 247 -4.89 2.81 2.07
C GLY A 247 -3.54 3.43 2.35
N ILE A 248 -3.42 4.74 2.29
CA ILE A 248 -2.21 5.52 2.64
C ILE A 248 -2.56 6.71 3.53
N GLY A 249 -1.53 7.32 4.13
CA GLY A 249 -1.72 8.38 5.10
C GLY A 249 -2.25 7.90 6.46
N ARG A 250 -1.72 8.41 7.55
CA ARG A 250 -2.13 8.00 8.91
C ARG A 250 -2.17 9.22 9.83
N PRO A 251 -3.11 9.25 10.79
CA PRO A 251 -3.17 10.33 11.78
C PRO A 251 -2.02 10.29 12.80
N ARG A 252 -1.21 9.23 12.77
CA ARG A 252 -0.02 9.04 13.61
C ARG A 252 1.09 8.39 12.80
N VAL A 253 2.32 8.52 13.28
CA VAL A 253 3.48 7.81 12.71
C VAL A 253 3.42 6.35 13.13
N GLU A 254 3.31 5.45 12.16
CA GLU A 254 3.22 4.02 12.41
C GLU A 254 4.63 3.39 12.59
N PRO A 255 4.79 2.37 13.46
CA PRO A 255 6.11 1.78 13.75
C PRO A 255 6.86 1.23 12.55
N SER A 256 6.13 0.73 11.54
CA SER A 256 6.74 0.21 10.30
C SER A 256 7.14 1.29 9.29
N PHE A 257 6.87 2.57 9.55
CA PHE A 257 7.34 3.65 8.69
C PHE A 257 8.81 3.99 9.04
N LEU A 258 9.71 3.76 8.09
CA LEU A 258 11.14 4.00 8.25
C LEU A 258 11.58 5.22 7.44
N PRO A 259 11.60 6.43 8.02
CA PRO A 259 11.99 7.65 7.30
C PRO A 259 13.45 7.64 6.84
N THR A 260 14.32 6.83 7.48
CA THR A 260 15.74 6.71 7.16
C THR A 260 16.04 6.03 5.82
N VAL A 261 15.07 5.32 5.25
CA VAL A 261 15.22 4.66 3.93
C VAL A 261 14.49 5.41 2.82
N VAL A 262 13.92 6.55 3.11
CA VAL A 262 13.23 7.44 2.17
C VAL A 262 14.18 8.58 1.78
N ASP A 263 14.30 8.86 0.48
CA ASP A 263 15.18 9.92 -0.02
C ASP A 263 14.43 11.24 -0.16
N ARG A 264 13.13 11.19 -0.47
CA ARG A 264 12.27 12.36 -0.61
C ARG A 264 10.83 12.06 -0.20
N MET A 265 10.15 13.02 0.39
CA MET A 265 8.70 13.00 0.56
C MET A 265 8.04 14.19 -0.14
N VAL A 266 6.83 13.94 -0.63
CA VAL A 266 5.97 14.96 -1.27
C VAL A 266 4.60 14.89 -0.63
N ARG A 267 4.10 16.03 -0.12
CA ARG A 267 2.71 16.13 0.35
C ARG A 267 1.80 16.43 -0.83
N VAL A 268 0.78 15.61 -1.02
CA VAL A 268 -0.13 15.68 -2.15
C VAL A 268 -1.53 16.09 -1.68
N PRO A 269 -2.11 17.16 -2.24
CA PRO A 269 -3.49 17.52 -1.95
C PRO A 269 -4.49 16.42 -2.30
N ASP A 270 -5.51 16.22 -1.47
CA ASP A 270 -6.52 15.20 -1.70
C ASP A 270 -7.20 15.41 -3.06
N ALA A 271 -7.57 16.66 -3.41
CA ALA A 271 -8.19 16.98 -4.70
C ALA A 271 -7.29 16.55 -5.89
N ALA A 272 -5.97 16.72 -5.79
CA ALA A 272 -5.02 16.26 -6.80
C ALA A 272 -5.03 14.73 -6.91
N SER A 273 -5.03 14.02 -5.78
CA SER A 273 -5.07 12.57 -5.71
C SER A 273 -6.32 12.00 -6.39
N PHE A 274 -7.49 12.58 -6.10
CA PHE A 274 -8.76 12.17 -6.69
C PHE A 274 -8.83 12.48 -8.19
N ALA A 275 -8.40 13.66 -8.62
CA ALA A 275 -8.33 14.03 -10.04
C ALA A 275 -7.40 13.09 -10.83
N ALA A 276 -6.20 12.81 -10.28
CA ALA A 276 -5.22 11.94 -10.91
C ALA A 276 -5.70 10.48 -11.00
N ALA A 277 -6.39 9.97 -9.99
CA ALA A 277 -6.95 8.62 -10.04
C ALA A 277 -8.03 8.49 -11.13
N ARG A 278 -8.90 9.50 -11.30
CA ARG A 278 -9.90 9.54 -12.37
C ARG A 278 -9.26 9.68 -13.76
N TRP A 279 -8.27 10.57 -13.89
CA TRP A 279 -7.53 10.78 -15.14
C TRP A 279 -6.78 9.50 -15.55
N LEU A 280 -6.04 8.88 -14.62
CA LEU A 280 -5.32 7.65 -14.88
C LEU A 280 -6.25 6.49 -15.21
N SER A 281 -7.43 6.43 -14.58
CA SER A 281 -8.46 5.43 -14.90
C SER A 281 -8.92 5.52 -16.36
N LYS A 282 -9.08 6.73 -16.89
CA LYS A 282 -9.39 6.95 -18.32
C LYS A 282 -8.23 6.50 -19.21
N LEU A 283 -6.99 6.87 -18.85
CA LEU A 283 -5.80 6.50 -19.61
C LEU A 283 -5.59 4.99 -19.69
N LEU A 284 -5.83 4.27 -18.59
CA LEU A 284 -5.67 2.81 -18.50
C LEU A 284 -6.89 2.03 -19.02
N GLY A 285 -8.02 2.67 -19.27
CA GLY A 285 -9.28 2.01 -19.63
C GLY A 285 -9.87 1.16 -18.50
N ARG A 286 -9.47 1.37 -17.26
CA ARG A 286 -9.95 0.68 -16.05
C ARG A 286 -9.79 1.53 -14.80
N ARG A 287 -10.62 1.29 -13.81
CA ARG A 287 -10.62 2.07 -12.57
C ARG A 287 -9.47 1.69 -11.65
N VAL A 288 -8.81 2.71 -11.08
CA VAL A 288 -7.77 2.57 -10.05
C VAL A 288 -8.18 3.33 -8.78
N GLY A 289 -7.61 2.93 -7.63
CA GLY A 289 -7.90 3.58 -6.35
C GLY A 289 -7.22 4.93 -6.17
N THR A 290 -7.66 5.69 -5.17
CA THR A 290 -7.20 7.05 -4.89
C THR A 290 -5.71 7.10 -4.55
N SER A 291 -5.19 6.12 -3.82
CA SER A 291 -3.75 6.02 -3.48
C SER A 291 -2.86 5.89 -4.72
N THR A 292 -3.37 5.27 -5.80
CA THR A 292 -2.69 5.25 -7.10
C THR A 292 -2.63 6.66 -7.72
N GLY A 293 -3.71 7.44 -7.55
CA GLY A 293 -3.74 8.85 -7.97
C GLY A 293 -2.72 9.70 -7.21
N THR A 294 -2.63 9.52 -5.89
CA THR A 294 -1.60 10.18 -5.06
C THR A 294 -0.19 9.85 -5.57
N ASN A 295 0.08 8.57 -5.83
CA ASN A 295 1.35 8.14 -6.42
C ASN A 295 1.62 8.83 -7.76
N MET A 296 0.60 8.92 -8.63
CA MET A 296 0.74 9.50 -9.95
C MET A 296 1.08 10.99 -9.92
N ILE A 297 0.55 11.75 -8.97
CA ILE A 297 0.94 13.15 -8.76
C ILE A 297 2.44 13.25 -8.42
N GLY A 298 2.94 12.41 -7.52
CA GLY A 298 4.38 12.35 -7.23
C GLY A 298 5.23 11.97 -8.45
N VAL A 299 4.77 11.00 -9.24
CA VAL A 299 5.42 10.59 -10.50
C VAL A 299 5.53 11.76 -11.46
N LEU A 300 4.41 12.47 -11.73
CA LEU A 300 4.40 13.60 -12.66
C LEU A 300 5.24 14.76 -12.16
N THR A 301 5.23 15.04 -10.85
CA THR A 301 6.10 16.06 -10.24
C THR A 301 7.57 15.77 -10.54
N LEU A 302 8.02 14.56 -10.26
CA LEU A 302 9.42 14.16 -10.48
C LEU A 302 9.78 14.07 -11.96
N ALA A 303 8.85 13.63 -12.82
CA ALA A 303 9.07 13.57 -14.26
C ALA A 303 9.29 14.97 -14.86
N HIS A 304 8.48 15.97 -14.48
CA HIS A 304 8.66 17.35 -14.92
C HIS A 304 9.97 17.94 -14.37
N GLU A 305 10.37 17.62 -13.16
CA GLU A 305 11.66 18.04 -12.61
C GLU A 305 12.84 17.41 -13.38
N MET A 306 12.76 16.12 -13.76
CA MET A 306 13.76 15.47 -14.60
C MET A 306 13.86 16.15 -15.96
N GLN A 307 12.72 16.42 -16.62
CA GLN A 307 12.70 17.14 -17.89
C GLN A 307 13.31 18.54 -17.79
N ALA A 308 12.96 19.30 -16.74
CA ALA A 308 13.50 20.64 -16.53
C ALA A 308 15.05 20.64 -16.36
N ARG A 309 15.61 19.54 -15.89
CA ARG A 309 17.05 19.32 -15.75
C ARG A 309 17.69 18.62 -16.96
N GLY A 310 16.90 18.29 -18.00
CA GLY A 310 17.38 17.51 -19.15
C GLY A 310 17.78 16.07 -18.80
N GLU A 311 17.32 15.55 -17.69
CA GLU A 311 17.59 14.18 -17.24
C GLU A 311 16.69 13.18 -17.99
N LYS A 312 17.30 12.09 -18.48
CA LYS A 312 16.58 10.97 -19.08
C LYS A 312 16.58 9.77 -18.11
N GLY A 313 15.57 8.91 -18.23
CA GLY A 313 15.49 7.73 -17.39
C GLY A 313 14.06 7.23 -17.20
N SER A 314 13.87 6.42 -16.16
CA SER A 314 12.54 5.89 -15.84
C SER A 314 12.12 6.23 -14.41
N ILE A 315 10.81 6.32 -14.22
CA ILE A 315 10.13 6.39 -12.91
C ILE A 315 9.17 5.22 -12.82
N VAL A 316 9.18 4.54 -11.69
CA VAL A 316 8.27 3.42 -11.44
C VAL A 316 7.39 3.72 -10.23
N SER A 317 6.11 3.40 -10.36
CA SER A 317 5.16 3.46 -9.26
C SER A 317 4.22 2.25 -9.25
N LEU A 318 3.12 2.30 -8.50
CA LEU A 318 2.20 1.19 -8.30
C LEU A 318 0.77 1.56 -8.71
N VAL A 319 0.06 0.60 -9.33
CA VAL A 319 -1.40 0.53 -9.21
C VAL A 319 -1.69 -0.23 -7.93
N CYS A 320 -2.10 0.48 -6.89
CA CYS A 320 -2.18 -0.06 -5.53
C CYS A 320 -3.33 -1.05 -5.35
N ASP A 321 -4.47 -0.74 -5.95
CA ASP A 321 -5.71 -1.52 -5.87
C ASP A 321 -6.69 -1.17 -7.00
N SER A 322 -7.75 -2.00 -7.12
CA SER A 322 -8.85 -1.76 -8.05
C SER A 322 -9.72 -0.61 -7.59
N GLY A 323 -10.08 0.27 -8.54
CA GLY A 323 -10.99 1.38 -8.30
C GLY A 323 -12.46 0.99 -8.11
N GLU A 324 -12.83 -0.27 -8.36
CA GLU A 324 -14.22 -0.75 -8.24
C GLU A 324 -14.77 -0.66 -6.80
N ARG A 325 -13.88 -0.61 -5.81
CA ARG A 325 -14.24 -0.41 -4.41
C ARG A 325 -14.67 1.01 -4.07
N TYR A 326 -14.42 1.97 -4.96
CA TYR A 326 -14.56 3.40 -4.70
C TYR A 326 -15.66 4.05 -5.55
N MET A 327 -16.64 3.25 -6.01
CA MET A 327 -17.73 3.74 -6.85
C MET A 327 -18.61 4.77 -6.14
N ASP A 328 -18.79 4.61 -4.83
CA ASP A 328 -19.63 5.47 -4.00
C ASP A 328 -18.84 6.63 -3.36
N THR A 329 -17.55 6.78 -3.71
CA THR A 329 -16.66 7.83 -3.22
C THR A 329 -15.87 8.49 -4.35
N LEU A 330 -14.72 7.95 -4.75
CA LEU A 330 -13.86 8.50 -5.81
C LEU A 330 -14.62 8.76 -7.12
N PHE A 331 -15.55 7.89 -7.51
CA PHE A 331 -16.28 7.97 -8.77
C PHE A 331 -17.72 8.52 -8.62
N ASP A 332 -18.10 9.00 -7.44
CA ASP A 332 -19.36 9.70 -7.16
C ASP A 332 -19.14 11.21 -7.04
N ASP A 333 -19.63 11.97 -8.02
CA ASP A 333 -19.50 13.43 -8.03
C ASP A 333 -20.25 14.09 -6.86
N ALA A 334 -21.37 13.51 -6.41
CA ALA A 334 -22.10 14.04 -5.26
C ALA A 334 -21.30 13.86 -3.96
N TRP A 335 -20.60 12.74 -3.82
CA TRP A 335 -19.69 12.52 -2.69
C TRP A 335 -18.51 13.51 -2.73
N ILE A 336 -17.86 13.69 -3.89
CA ILE A 336 -16.76 14.65 -4.09
C ILE A 336 -17.19 16.06 -3.68
N ALA A 337 -18.38 16.50 -4.14
CA ALA A 337 -18.91 17.80 -3.78
C ALA A 337 -19.18 17.95 -2.27
N ARG A 338 -19.75 16.92 -1.63
CA ARG A 338 -19.95 16.89 -0.16
C ARG A 338 -18.64 16.98 0.62
N GLN A 339 -17.52 16.46 0.06
CA GLN A 339 -16.19 16.56 0.68
C GLN A 339 -15.52 17.92 0.44
N GLY A 340 -16.11 18.80 -0.34
CA GLY A 340 -15.56 20.11 -0.69
C GLY A 340 -14.31 20.02 -1.58
N LEU A 341 -14.17 18.93 -2.34
CA LEU A 341 -13.02 18.72 -3.23
C LEU A 341 -13.27 19.34 -4.60
N ASP A 342 -12.45 20.32 -4.99
CA ASP A 342 -12.44 20.86 -6.34
C ASP A 342 -11.39 20.13 -7.21
N LEU A 343 -11.85 19.24 -8.07
CA LEU A 343 -11.02 18.46 -8.96
C LEU A 343 -10.68 19.18 -10.27
N ALA A 344 -11.46 20.20 -10.66
CA ALA A 344 -11.40 20.80 -11.99
C ALA A 344 -10.03 21.41 -12.31
N PRO A 345 -9.36 22.19 -11.43
CA PRO A 345 -8.05 22.76 -11.70
C PRO A 345 -6.97 21.69 -11.90
N TRP A 346 -7.05 20.58 -11.15
CA TRP A 346 -6.12 19.46 -11.26
C TRP A 346 -6.35 18.66 -12.54
N THR A 347 -7.61 18.38 -12.86
CA THR A 347 -7.98 17.67 -14.09
C THR A 347 -7.48 18.42 -15.32
N ALA A 348 -7.68 19.74 -15.38
CA ALA A 348 -7.21 20.56 -16.49
C ALA A 348 -5.67 20.51 -16.67
N GLN A 349 -4.91 20.52 -15.57
CA GLN A 349 -3.45 20.40 -15.62
C GLN A 349 -3.00 19.03 -16.10
N LEU A 350 -3.64 17.96 -15.62
CA LEU A 350 -3.33 16.58 -16.01
C LEU A 350 -3.64 16.33 -17.49
N GLU A 351 -4.77 16.80 -17.98
CA GLU A 351 -5.16 16.69 -19.41
C GLU A 351 -4.26 17.52 -20.33
N ALA A 352 -3.74 18.65 -19.85
CA ALA A 352 -2.76 19.46 -20.57
C ALA A 352 -1.33 18.89 -20.52
N GLY A 353 -1.08 17.83 -19.77
CA GLY A 353 0.27 17.29 -19.55
C GLY A 353 1.23 18.27 -18.85
N ALA A 354 0.70 19.16 -18.02
CA ALA A 354 1.47 20.25 -17.42
C ALA A 354 1.09 20.48 -15.97
N LEU A 355 1.61 19.63 -15.08
CA LEU A 355 1.43 19.83 -13.64
C LEU A 355 2.30 21.02 -13.20
N ARG A 356 1.65 22.15 -12.89
CA ARG A 356 2.31 23.43 -12.54
C ARG A 356 2.32 23.73 -11.05
N ALA A 357 1.57 22.96 -10.27
CA ALA A 357 1.47 23.18 -8.85
C ALA A 357 2.80 22.88 -8.16
N GLN A 358 3.30 23.84 -7.38
CA GLN A 358 4.41 23.57 -6.47
C GLN A 358 3.86 22.80 -5.24
N LEU A 359 4.28 21.56 -5.11
CA LEU A 359 3.92 20.72 -3.98
C LEU A 359 4.95 20.88 -2.86
N GLU A 360 4.46 20.78 -1.63
CA GLU A 360 5.34 20.73 -0.45
C GLU A 360 6.19 19.46 -0.50
N SER A 361 7.50 19.63 -0.38
CA SER A 361 8.46 18.54 -0.57
C SER A 361 9.63 18.69 0.40
N ALA A 362 10.11 17.57 0.93
CA ALA A 362 11.30 17.46 1.77
C ALA A 362 12.21 16.34 1.21
N ALA A 363 13.52 16.60 1.23
CA ALA A 363 14.56 15.63 0.82
C ALA A 363 15.63 15.52 1.91
N ARG A 364 16.29 14.36 1.97
CA ARG A 364 17.45 14.09 2.86
C ARG A 364 18.71 13.87 2.05
#